data_ade958d7142b25819fa1ed0b5230d076
#
_entry.id   ade958d7142b25819fa1ed0b5230d076
#
_cell.length_a   1.000
_cell.length_b   1.000
_cell.length_c   1.000
_cell.angle_alpha   90.00
_cell.angle_beta   90.00
_cell.angle_gamma   90.00
#
_symmetry.space_group_name_H-M   'P 1'
#
loop_
_entity.id
_entity.type
_entity.pdbx_description
1 polymer ?
#
loop_
_entity_poly.entity_id
_entity_poly.type
_entity_poly.pdbx_seq_one_letter_code
_entity_poly.pdbx_strand_id
1 'polypeptide(L)'
;MNKPEWIKAVAAKSAQPEDQVAIILETGLDEIYQAMKREEKVTLVNFGTFYIDVRRSGTVFKFNPSQKWRALFGWASTYKGKL
;
A
#
# COMPACT_ATOMS: atom_id res chain seq x y z
N MET A 1 9.64 -0.31 -11.20
CA MET A 1 8.81 -1.54 -11.22
C MET A 1 7.37 -1.16 -11.52
N ASN A 2 6.82 -1.76 -12.55
CA ASN A 2 5.40 -1.57 -12.88
C ASN A 2 4.58 -2.77 -12.39
N LYS A 3 3.27 -2.73 -12.62
CA LYS A 3 2.38 -3.77 -12.12
C LYS A 3 2.69 -5.17 -12.69
N PRO A 4 2.90 -5.35 -14.00
CA PRO A 4 3.29 -6.67 -14.51
C PRO A 4 4.59 -7.21 -13.91
N GLU A 5 5.58 -6.36 -13.73
CA GLU A 5 6.86 -6.74 -13.13
C GLU A 5 6.69 -7.13 -11.65
N TRP A 6 5.85 -6.40 -10.94
CA TRP A 6 5.53 -6.70 -9.55
C TRP A 6 4.86 -8.07 -9.42
N ILE A 7 3.87 -8.34 -10.29
CA ILE A 7 3.18 -9.63 -10.31
C ILE A 7 4.15 -10.77 -10.57
N LYS A 8 5.05 -10.60 -11.54
CA LYS A 8 6.08 -11.61 -11.84
C LYS A 8 7.00 -11.88 -10.66
N ALA A 9 7.44 -10.81 -10.00
CA ALA A 9 8.34 -10.93 -8.86
C ALA A 9 7.67 -11.67 -7.70
N VAL A 10 6.41 -11.34 -7.40
CA VAL A 10 5.65 -11.99 -6.34
C VAL A 10 5.40 -13.46 -6.69
N ALA A 11 5.04 -13.75 -7.94
CA ALA A 11 4.81 -15.11 -8.39
C ALA A 11 6.07 -15.97 -8.25
N ALA A 12 7.22 -15.44 -8.65
CA ALA A 12 8.49 -16.15 -8.54
C ALA A 12 8.85 -16.46 -7.08
N LYS A 13 8.71 -15.47 -6.21
CA LYS A 13 9.08 -15.62 -4.79
C LYS A 13 8.11 -16.50 -4.00
N SER A 14 6.85 -16.52 -4.39
CA SER A 14 5.83 -17.32 -3.73
C SER A 14 5.65 -18.69 -4.35
N ALA A 15 6.34 -18.95 -5.47
CA ALA A 15 6.22 -20.19 -6.25
C ALA A 15 4.76 -20.47 -6.65
N GLN A 16 4.06 -19.42 -7.07
CA GLN A 16 2.66 -19.52 -7.51
C GLN A 16 2.53 -19.06 -8.97
N PRO A 17 1.51 -19.57 -9.70
CA PRO A 17 1.28 -19.15 -11.08
C PRO A 17 0.99 -17.65 -11.18
N GLU A 18 1.52 -16.99 -12.23
CA GLU A 18 1.36 -15.54 -12.42
C GLU A 18 -0.10 -15.13 -12.55
N ASP A 19 -0.94 -15.92 -13.23
CA ASP A 19 -2.36 -15.59 -13.41
C ASP A 19 -3.11 -15.58 -12.07
N GLN A 20 -2.82 -16.52 -11.18
CA GLN A 20 -3.42 -16.54 -9.84
C GLN A 20 -2.91 -15.39 -8.97
N VAL A 21 -1.63 -15.10 -9.05
CA VAL A 21 -1.03 -13.98 -8.31
C VAL A 21 -1.65 -12.66 -8.78
N ALA A 22 -1.83 -12.49 -10.08
CA ALA A 22 -2.45 -11.29 -10.64
C ALA A 22 -3.84 -11.06 -10.07
N ILE A 23 -4.66 -12.12 -10.02
CA ILE A 23 -6.02 -12.03 -9.47
C ILE A 23 -5.98 -11.64 -8.00
N ILE A 24 -5.13 -12.28 -7.22
CA ILE A 24 -5.03 -12.01 -5.77
C ILE A 24 -4.56 -10.59 -5.50
N LEU A 25 -3.50 -10.13 -6.17
CA LEU A 25 -2.97 -8.80 -5.98
C LEU A 25 -3.96 -7.72 -6.42
N GLU A 26 -4.62 -7.92 -7.57
CA GLU A 26 -5.61 -6.97 -8.06
C GLU A 26 -6.84 -6.90 -7.15
N THR A 27 -7.26 -8.04 -6.62
CA THR A 27 -8.36 -8.09 -5.66
C THR A 27 -7.98 -7.34 -4.39
N GLY A 28 -6.74 -7.52 -3.91
CA GLY A 28 -6.26 -6.81 -2.74
C GLY A 28 -6.23 -5.30 -2.94
N LEU A 29 -5.76 -4.84 -4.09
CA LEU A 29 -5.77 -3.41 -4.42
C LEU A 29 -7.19 -2.86 -4.49
N ASP A 30 -8.11 -3.62 -5.09
CA ASP A 30 -9.50 -3.21 -5.17
C ASP A 30 -10.15 -3.09 -3.78
N GLU A 31 -9.83 -3.99 -2.87
CA GLU A 31 -10.33 -3.91 -1.50
C GLU A 31 -9.88 -2.61 -0.81
N ILE A 32 -8.66 -2.18 -1.08
CA ILE A 32 -8.16 -0.89 -0.57
C ILE A 32 -8.96 0.26 -1.18
N TYR A 33 -9.21 0.24 -2.49
CA TYR A 33 -10.03 1.26 -3.15
C TYR A 33 -11.43 1.33 -2.53
N GLN A 34 -12.06 0.18 -2.33
CA GLN A 34 -13.41 0.14 -1.76
C GLN A 34 -13.43 0.67 -0.32
N ALA A 35 -12.40 0.33 0.47
CA ALA A 35 -12.29 0.86 1.83
C ALA A 35 -12.15 2.38 1.81
N MET A 36 -11.31 2.92 0.91
CA MET A 36 -11.12 4.37 0.78
C MET A 36 -12.43 5.07 0.40
N LYS A 37 -13.23 4.46 -0.46
CA LYS A 37 -14.55 4.99 -0.81
C LYS A 37 -15.48 5.10 0.39
N ARG A 38 -15.34 4.19 1.34
CA ARG A 38 -16.11 4.19 2.59
C ARG A 38 -15.46 5.04 3.68
N GLU A 39 -14.35 5.69 3.37
CA GLU A 39 -13.53 6.43 4.32
C GLU A 39 -13.06 5.57 5.50
N GLU A 40 -12.84 4.29 5.23
CA GLU A 40 -12.37 3.32 6.21
C GLU A 40 -10.86 3.18 6.12
N LYS A 41 -10.17 3.25 7.25
CA LYS A 41 -8.71 3.06 7.29
C LYS A 41 -8.37 1.60 7.00
N VAL A 42 -7.26 1.40 6.28
CA VAL A 42 -6.70 0.08 6.06
C VAL A 42 -5.31 0.05 6.68
N THR A 43 -5.17 -0.67 7.78
CA THR A 43 -3.89 -0.80 8.47
C THR A 43 -3.29 -2.17 8.17
N LEU A 44 -2.13 -2.15 7.51
CA LEU A 44 -1.37 -3.35 7.21
C LEU A 44 -0.15 -3.39 8.14
N VAL A 45 -0.14 -4.34 9.05
CA VAL A 45 0.91 -4.45 10.06
C VAL A 45 2.29 -4.52 9.39
N ASN A 46 3.23 -3.74 9.88
CA ASN A 46 4.60 -3.62 9.37
C ASN A 46 4.70 -2.98 7.98
N PHE A 47 3.61 -2.49 7.42
CA PHE A 47 3.64 -1.80 6.15
C PHE A 47 3.21 -0.34 6.30
N GLY A 48 1.97 -0.11 6.75
CA GLY A 48 1.47 1.24 6.95
C GLY A 48 -0.04 1.30 6.95
N THR A 49 -0.55 2.51 7.02
CA THR A 49 -1.99 2.76 7.06
C THR A 49 -2.39 3.64 5.88
N PHE A 50 -3.35 3.17 5.09
CA PHE A 50 -4.01 3.96 4.05
C PHE A 50 -5.24 4.60 4.65
N TYR A 51 -5.44 5.90 4.40
CA TYR A 51 -6.62 6.59 4.90
C TYR A 51 -6.97 7.80 4.05
N ILE A 52 -8.17 8.28 4.24
CA ILE A 52 -8.69 9.46 3.55
C ILE A 52 -8.74 10.61 4.53
N ASP A 53 -8.21 11.75 4.12
CA ASP A 53 -8.28 13.00 4.88
C ASP A 53 -9.28 13.91 4.16
N VAL A 54 -10.45 14.12 4.77
CA VAL A 54 -11.49 14.96 4.19
C VAL A 54 -11.27 16.40 4.62
N ARG A 55 -11.07 17.28 3.63
CA ARG A 55 -10.81 18.70 3.85
C ARG A 55 -11.85 19.55 3.14
N ARG A 56 -11.91 20.83 3.50
CA ARG A 56 -12.76 21.81 2.83
C ARG A 56 -12.55 21.84 1.32
N SER A 57 -11.29 21.75 0.91
CA SER A 57 -10.89 21.84 -0.49
C SER A 57 -11.03 20.53 -1.23
N GLY A 58 -11.41 19.45 -0.56
CA GLY A 58 -11.57 18.15 -1.17
C GLY A 58 -11.02 17.02 -0.33
N THR A 59 -11.03 15.82 -0.90
CA THR A 59 -10.57 14.61 -0.25
C THR A 59 -9.14 14.28 -0.67
N VAL A 60 -8.28 13.99 0.29
CA VAL A 60 -6.88 13.64 0.03
C VAL A 60 -6.64 12.21 0.49
N PHE A 61 -6.09 11.41 -0.42
CA PHE A 61 -5.62 10.06 -0.08
C PHE A 61 -4.25 10.18 0.59
N LYS A 62 -4.09 9.48 1.70
CA LYS A 62 -2.84 9.50 2.46
C LYS A 62 -2.37 8.11 2.83
N PHE A 63 -1.06 7.97 2.92
CA PHE A 63 -0.42 6.77 3.40
C PHE A 63 0.55 7.13 4.52
N ASN A 64 0.39 6.48 5.67
CA ASN A 64 1.28 6.67 6.82
C ASN A 64 2.16 5.41 6.96
N PRO A 65 3.47 5.50 6.64
CA PRO A 65 4.35 4.34 6.72
C PRO A 65 4.51 3.82 8.14
N SER A 66 4.69 2.51 8.28
CA SER A 66 4.92 1.88 9.58
C SER A 66 6.35 2.13 10.08
N GLN A 67 6.61 1.78 11.33
CA GLN A 67 7.94 1.87 11.93
C GLN A 67 8.98 1.07 11.15
N LYS A 68 8.59 -0.01 10.52
CA LYS A 68 9.49 -0.85 9.73
C LYS A 68 10.17 -0.06 8.61
N TRP A 69 9.44 0.85 7.95
CA TRP A 69 10.00 1.73 6.92
C TRP A 69 11.06 2.64 7.51
N ARG A 70 10.82 3.19 8.70
CA ARG A 70 11.77 4.07 9.37
C ARG A 70 13.05 3.33 9.71
N ALA A 71 12.95 2.12 10.22
CA ALA A 71 14.10 1.28 10.53
C ALA A 71 14.88 0.92 9.25
N LEU A 72 14.17 0.59 8.18
CA LEU A 72 14.77 0.19 6.91
C LEU A 72 15.55 1.31 6.24
N PHE A 73 15.04 2.55 6.30
CA PHE A 73 15.63 3.69 5.60
C PHE A 73 16.27 4.72 6.53
N GLY A 74 16.31 4.47 7.83
CA GLY A 74 16.88 5.41 8.79
C GLY A 74 16.09 6.71 8.89
N TRP A 75 14.78 6.67 8.65
CA TRP A 75 13.94 7.87 8.73
C TRP A 75 13.82 8.35 10.17
N ALA A 76 13.81 9.67 10.36
CA ALA A 76 13.49 10.26 11.64
C ALA A 76 12.02 9.99 11.99
N SER A 77 11.66 10.18 13.28
CA SER A 77 10.28 10.03 13.74
C SER A 77 9.32 10.93 12.96
N THR A 78 9.84 12.05 12.44
CA THR A 78 9.09 12.95 11.57
C THR A 78 9.60 12.80 10.14
N TYR A 79 8.89 12.04 9.33
CA TYR A 79 9.26 11.85 7.93
C TYR A 79 8.81 13.04 7.09
N LYS A 80 9.72 13.56 6.26
CA LYS A 80 9.46 14.76 5.47
C LYS A 80 9.25 14.51 3.97
N GLY A 81 8.90 13.31 3.61
CA GLY A 81 8.43 13.03 2.26
C GLY A 81 9.48 12.78 1.19
N LYS A 82 10.71 12.46 1.57
CA LYS A 82 11.72 12.06 0.58
C LYS A 82 12.03 10.58 0.69
N LEU A 83 11.70 9.89 -0.34
CA LEU A 83 12.15 8.52 -0.56
C LEU A 83 13.14 8.51 -1.69
#